data_ae202ad4c77a1a1f471116341ba2fb7f
#
_entry.id   ae202ad4c77a1a1f471116341ba2fb7f
#
_cell.length_a   1.000
_cell.length_b   1.000
_cell.length_c   1.000
_cell.angle_alpha   90.00
_cell.angle_beta   90.00
_cell.angle_gamma   90.00
#
_symmetry.space_group_name_H-M   'P 1'
#
loop_
_entity.id
_entity.type
_entity.pdbx_description
1 polymer ?
#
loop_
_entity_poly.entity_id
_entity_poly.type
_entity_poly.pdbx_seq_one_letter_code
_entity_poly.pdbx_strand_id
1 'polypeptide(L)'
;LGGMLTRAYRDYLLPLFLSFGFVSLFKHDPSVADSDVTPEYLAERSWLVGSPRTVRQRLADMYGESGGFGTLLVLTFDYQDEHEAWAASQRLLIEEVMPEFRKQVAA
;
A
#
# COMPACT_ATOMS: atom_id res chain seq x y z
N LEU A 1 2.87 -7.43 -8.61
CA LEU A 1 2.00 -7.13 -7.47
C LEU A 1 1.05 -5.98 -7.75
N GLY A 2 1.52 -4.92 -8.43
CA GLY A 2 0.67 -3.79 -8.78
C GLY A 2 -0.58 -4.18 -9.55
N GLY A 3 -0.49 -5.18 -10.44
CA GLY A 3 -1.64 -5.68 -11.18
C GLY A 3 -2.72 -6.27 -10.29
N MET A 4 -2.33 -7.00 -9.26
CA MET A 4 -3.29 -7.55 -8.28
C MET A 4 -4.00 -6.45 -7.50
N LEU A 5 -3.24 -5.46 -7.04
CA LEU A 5 -3.81 -4.33 -6.30
C LEU A 5 -4.72 -3.50 -7.19
N THR A 6 -4.34 -3.30 -8.45
CA THR A 6 -5.16 -2.58 -9.42
C THR A 6 -6.51 -3.27 -9.62
N ARG A 7 -6.52 -4.59 -9.77
CA ARG A 7 -7.76 -5.34 -9.93
C ARG A 7 -8.61 -5.30 -8.66
N ALA A 8 -7.98 -5.52 -7.50
CA ALA A 8 -8.70 -5.49 -6.23
C ALA A 8 -9.32 -4.11 -5.99
N TYR A 9 -8.61 -3.05 -6.27
CA TYR A 9 -9.12 -1.69 -6.12
C TYR A 9 -10.26 -1.42 -7.10
N ARG A 10 -10.02 -1.64 -8.40
CA ARG A 10 -10.98 -1.30 -9.44
C ARG A 10 -12.26 -2.12 -9.35
N ASP A 11 -12.12 -3.42 -9.11
CA ASP A 11 -13.26 -4.34 -9.22
C ASP A 11 -14.03 -4.49 -7.92
N TYR A 12 -13.41 -4.17 -6.79
CA TYR A 12 -14.02 -4.40 -5.48
C TYR A 12 -14.00 -3.15 -4.58
N LEU A 13 -12.82 -2.61 -4.28
CA LEU A 13 -12.71 -1.55 -3.29
C LEU A 13 -13.30 -0.23 -3.76
N LEU A 14 -12.99 0.20 -4.98
CA LEU A 14 -13.48 1.48 -5.49
C LEU A 14 -15.00 1.53 -5.55
N PRO A 15 -15.71 0.54 -6.13
CA PRO A 15 -17.18 0.55 -6.10
C PRO A 15 -17.73 0.60 -4.69
N LEU A 16 -17.13 -0.14 -3.77
CA LEU A 16 -17.57 -0.17 -2.37
C LEU A 16 -17.41 1.20 -1.70
N PHE A 17 -16.23 1.82 -1.84
CA PHE A 17 -15.98 3.11 -1.21
C PHE A 17 -16.73 4.25 -1.87
N LEU A 18 -16.96 4.20 -3.18
CA LEU A 18 -17.82 5.16 -3.85
C LEU A 18 -19.25 5.08 -3.30
N SER A 19 -19.74 3.87 -3.07
CA SER A 19 -21.09 3.65 -2.51
C SER A 19 -21.26 4.26 -1.13
N PHE A 20 -20.19 4.25 -0.30
CA PHE A 20 -20.22 4.81 1.04
C PHE A 20 -19.67 6.24 1.15
N GLY A 21 -19.20 6.81 0.05
CA GLY A 21 -18.60 8.15 0.06
C GLY A 21 -17.23 8.21 0.71
N PHE A 22 -16.49 7.12 0.76
CA PHE A 22 -15.20 7.04 1.44
C PHE A 22 -13.99 7.19 0.53
N VAL A 23 -14.18 7.58 -0.73
CA VAL A 23 -13.05 7.72 -1.67
C VAL A 23 -12.01 8.74 -1.17
N SER A 24 -12.44 9.74 -0.40
CA SER A 24 -11.54 10.73 0.18
C SER A 24 -10.45 10.14 1.08
N LEU A 25 -10.66 8.95 1.62
CA LEU A 25 -9.65 8.26 2.44
C LEU A 25 -8.39 7.90 1.64
N PHE A 26 -8.50 7.83 0.32
CA PHE A 26 -7.38 7.49 -0.56
C PHE A 26 -6.67 8.72 -1.13
N LYS A 27 -7.14 9.92 -0.83
CA LYS A 27 -6.57 11.16 -1.34
C LYS A 27 -5.45 11.64 -0.43
N HIS A 28 -4.32 12.04 -1.04
CA HIS A 28 -3.26 12.70 -0.27
C HIS A 28 -3.58 14.18 -0.01
N ASP A 29 -4.48 14.74 -0.82
CA ASP A 29 -4.91 16.14 -0.76
C ASP A 29 -6.42 16.17 -0.99
N PRO A 30 -7.23 16.80 -0.11
CA PRO A 30 -8.68 16.87 -0.28
C PRO A 30 -9.15 17.54 -1.58
N SER A 31 -8.29 18.36 -2.21
CA SER A 31 -8.63 19.03 -3.47
C SER A 31 -8.61 18.11 -4.67
N VAL A 32 -8.08 16.89 -4.54
CA VAL A 32 -8.05 15.91 -5.64
C VAL A 32 -9.48 15.46 -5.95
N ALA A 33 -9.85 15.49 -7.22
CA ALA A 33 -11.16 15.01 -7.66
C ALA A 33 -11.28 13.50 -7.51
N ASP A 34 -12.47 12.99 -7.17
CA ASP A 34 -12.71 11.56 -7.03
C ASP A 34 -12.31 10.77 -8.28
N SER A 35 -12.55 11.36 -9.47
CA SER A 35 -12.20 10.74 -10.75
C SER A 35 -10.69 10.59 -10.97
N ASP A 36 -9.88 11.35 -10.24
CA ASP A 36 -8.42 11.29 -10.33
C ASP A 36 -7.81 10.28 -9.37
N VAL A 37 -8.60 9.66 -8.49
CA VAL A 37 -8.15 8.62 -7.58
C VAL A 37 -8.16 7.28 -8.32
N THR A 38 -7.17 7.12 -9.20
CA THR A 38 -6.98 5.94 -10.05
C THR A 38 -6.00 4.98 -9.39
N PRO A 39 -5.90 3.71 -9.86
CA PRO A 39 -4.85 2.81 -9.38
C PRO A 39 -3.44 3.39 -9.54
N GLU A 40 -3.17 4.11 -10.62
CA GLU A 40 -1.88 4.76 -10.85
C GLU A 40 -1.61 5.83 -9.81
N TYR A 41 -2.60 6.65 -9.49
CA TYR A 41 -2.51 7.65 -8.43
C TYR A 41 -2.18 6.98 -7.08
N LEU A 42 -2.87 5.89 -6.76
CA LEU A 42 -2.67 5.18 -5.49
C LEU A 42 -1.30 4.52 -5.41
N ALA A 43 -0.83 3.93 -6.52
CA ALA A 43 0.49 3.32 -6.57
C ALA A 43 1.59 4.35 -6.33
N GLU A 44 1.40 5.57 -6.81
CA GLU A 44 2.35 6.67 -6.62
C GLU A 44 2.27 7.28 -5.22
N ARG A 45 1.05 7.46 -4.69
CA ARG A 45 0.82 8.31 -3.51
C ARG A 45 0.48 7.56 -2.22
N SER A 46 -0.16 6.40 -2.32
CA SER A 46 -0.75 5.75 -1.14
C SER A 46 -0.25 4.33 -0.91
N TRP A 47 -0.07 3.56 -1.96
CA TRP A 47 0.31 2.15 -1.82
C TRP A 47 1.81 1.99 -1.61
N LEU A 48 2.17 0.97 -0.84
CA LEU A 48 3.56 0.56 -0.64
C LEU A 48 3.90 -0.48 -1.72
N VAL A 49 4.15 -0.01 -2.94
CA VAL A 49 4.42 -0.87 -4.10
C VAL A 49 5.72 -0.44 -4.75
N GLY A 50 6.58 -1.41 -5.03
CA GLY A 50 7.85 -1.18 -5.69
C GLY A 50 8.90 -2.19 -5.28
N SER A 51 10.16 -1.87 -5.54
CA SER A 51 11.29 -2.69 -5.08
C SER A 51 11.34 -2.70 -3.54
N PRO A 52 12.07 -3.65 -2.92
CA PRO A 52 12.26 -3.64 -1.47
C PRO A 52 12.79 -2.31 -0.95
N ARG A 53 13.70 -1.69 -1.68
CA ARG A 53 14.24 -0.36 -1.31
C ARG A 53 13.16 0.72 -1.32
N THR A 54 12.32 0.75 -2.36
CA THR A 54 11.24 1.72 -2.49
C THR A 54 10.21 1.53 -1.38
N VAL A 55 9.79 0.31 -1.13
CA VAL A 55 8.83 -0.01 -0.08
C VAL A 55 9.38 0.36 1.29
N ARG A 56 10.63 0.04 1.56
CA ARG A 56 11.29 0.41 2.82
C ARG A 56 11.30 1.93 3.01
N GLN A 57 11.64 2.68 1.97
CA GLN A 57 11.70 4.13 2.08
C GLN A 57 10.31 4.74 2.32
N ARG A 58 9.31 4.28 1.59
CA ARG A 58 7.93 4.74 1.80
C ARG A 58 7.41 4.39 3.19
N LEU A 59 7.78 3.22 3.69
CA LEU A 59 7.40 2.80 5.04
C LEU A 59 8.06 3.69 6.09
N ALA A 60 9.33 4.05 5.89
CA ALA A 60 10.04 4.95 6.79
C ALA A 60 9.43 6.36 6.77
N ASP A 61 9.04 6.85 5.61
CA ASP A 61 8.37 8.15 5.47
C ASP A 61 7.04 8.14 6.21
N MET A 62 6.25 7.09 6.05
CA MET A 62 4.98 6.92 6.75
C MET A 62 5.18 6.84 8.26
N TYR A 63 6.20 6.15 8.71
CA TYR A 63 6.55 6.05 10.12
C TYR A 63 6.86 7.44 10.70
N GLY A 64 7.66 8.22 9.98
CA GLY A 64 8.01 9.58 10.41
C GLY A 64 6.82 10.51 10.43
N GLU A 65 5.99 10.47 9.39
CA GLU A 65 4.80 11.34 9.27
C GLU A 65 3.75 11.04 10.32
N SER A 66 3.60 9.78 10.71
CA SER A 66 2.60 9.37 11.70
C SER A 66 3.07 9.56 13.15
N GLY A 67 4.34 9.89 13.37
CA GLY A 67 4.92 9.96 14.70
C GLY A 67 5.37 8.61 15.24
N GLY A 68 5.39 7.60 14.41
CA GLY A 68 5.82 6.25 14.77
C GLY A 68 4.65 5.31 15.04
N PHE A 69 4.91 4.01 14.95
CA PHE A 69 3.93 2.97 15.27
C PHE A 69 4.66 1.70 15.73
N GLY A 70 3.98 0.89 16.56
CA GLY A 70 4.53 -0.36 17.07
C GLY A 70 4.19 -1.58 16.24
N THR A 71 3.11 -1.51 15.46
CA THR A 71 2.62 -2.65 14.67
C THR A 71 2.21 -2.17 13.28
N LEU A 72 2.65 -2.90 12.27
CA LEU A 72 2.22 -2.70 10.88
C LEU A 72 1.24 -3.81 10.52
N LEU A 73 0.01 -3.42 10.19
CA LEU A 73 -1.01 -4.37 9.74
C LEU A 73 -0.99 -4.43 8.22
N VAL A 74 -0.73 -5.62 7.68
CA VAL A 74 -0.74 -5.86 6.24
C VAL A 74 -2.07 -6.50 5.86
N LEU A 75 -2.89 -5.75 5.12
CA LEU A 75 -4.15 -6.26 4.62
C LEU A 75 -3.93 -7.09 3.37
N THR A 76 -4.68 -8.17 3.26
CA THR A 76 -4.63 -9.06 2.11
C THR A 76 -6.03 -9.28 1.56
N PHE A 77 -6.08 -9.61 0.26
CA PHE A 77 -7.31 -10.00 -0.42
C PHE A 77 -7.19 -11.44 -0.87
N ASP A 78 -8.26 -11.98 -1.44
CA ASP A 78 -8.23 -13.31 -2.04
C ASP A 78 -7.54 -13.23 -3.41
N TYR A 79 -6.28 -13.62 -3.45
CA TYR A 79 -5.48 -13.62 -4.67
C TYR A 79 -5.29 -15.05 -5.21
N GLN A 80 -6.36 -15.82 -5.31
CA GLN A 80 -6.29 -17.23 -5.73
C GLN A 80 -5.53 -17.43 -7.03
N ASP A 81 -5.67 -16.51 -7.98
CA ASP A 81 -5.03 -16.59 -9.28
C ASP A 81 -3.53 -16.26 -9.23
N GLU A 82 -3.07 -15.63 -8.17
CA GLU A 82 -1.71 -15.09 -8.09
C GLU A 82 -1.11 -15.26 -6.70
N HIS A 83 -1.43 -16.35 -6.02
CA HIS A 83 -0.94 -16.56 -4.65
C HIS A 83 0.58 -16.72 -4.59
N GLU A 84 1.24 -17.17 -5.67
CA GLU A 84 2.70 -17.24 -5.70
C GLU A 84 3.34 -15.85 -5.69
N ALA A 85 2.79 -14.92 -6.46
CA ALA A 85 3.25 -13.55 -6.47
C ALA A 85 3.02 -12.89 -5.11
N TRP A 86 1.89 -13.16 -4.49
CA TRP A 86 1.59 -12.66 -3.15
C TRP A 86 2.54 -13.23 -2.10
N ALA A 87 2.82 -14.54 -2.15
CA ALA A 87 3.77 -15.18 -1.24
C ALA A 87 5.18 -14.62 -1.42
N ALA A 88 5.61 -14.38 -2.67
CA ALA A 88 6.90 -13.76 -2.95
C ALA A 88 6.98 -12.34 -2.38
N SER A 89 5.90 -11.57 -2.49
CA SER A 89 5.80 -10.23 -1.93
C SER A 89 5.96 -10.24 -0.41
N GLN A 90 5.27 -11.14 0.27
CA GLN A 90 5.39 -11.28 1.72
C GLN A 90 6.79 -11.70 2.15
N ARG A 91 7.42 -12.59 1.38
CA ARG A 91 8.80 -13.00 1.68
C ARG A 91 9.76 -11.82 1.57
N LEU A 92 9.65 -11.03 0.52
CA LEU A 92 10.47 -9.81 0.36
C LEU A 92 10.25 -8.84 1.52
N LEU A 93 9.01 -8.66 1.94
CA LEU A 93 8.70 -7.79 3.07
C LEU A 93 9.39 -8.26 4.35
N ILE A 94 9.30 -9.54 4.66
CA ILE A 94 9.84 -10.11 5.89
C ILE A 94 11.37 -10.20 5.86
N GLU A 95 11.95 -10.60 4.74
CA GLU A 95 13.37 -10.90 4.63
C GLU A 95 14.23 -9.70 4.24
N GLU A 96 13.70 -8.78 3.42
CA GLU A 96 14.51 -7.69 2.88
C GLU A 96 14.05 -6.29 3.33
N VAL A 97 12.76 -6.09 3.55
CA VAL A 97 12.24 -4.76 3.92
C VAL A 97 12.26 -4.55 5.43
N MET A 98 11.61 -5.43 6.18
CA MET A 98 11.42 -5.21 7.61
C MET A 98 12.71 -5.18 8.42
N PRO A 99 13.71 -6.04 8.18
CA PRO A 99 14.96 -5.96 8.95
C PRO A 99 15.67 -4.62 8.78
N GLU A 100 15.75 -4.11 7.56
CA GLU A 100 16.39 -2.82 7.28
C GLU A 100 15.55 -1.65 7.80
N PHE A 101 14.22 -1.74 7.67
CA PHE A 101 13.32 -0.73 8.22
C PHE A 101 13.47 -0.62 9.73
N ARG A 102 13.50 -1.75 10.44
CA ARG A 102 13.67 -1.76 11.90
C ARG A 102 14.98 -1.10 12.33
N LYS A 103 16.07 -1.35 11.61
CA LYS A 103 17.35 -0.70 11.87
C LYS A 103 17.26 0.81 11.65
N GLN A 104 16.61 1.22 10.57
CA GLN A 104 16.48 2.62 10.19
C GLN A 104 15.73 3.43 11.24
N VAL A 105 14.62 2.89 11.76
CA VAL A 105 13.79 3.61 12.73
C VAL A 105 14.30 3.47 14.17
N ALA A 106 15.12 2.48 14.46
CA ALA A 106 15.75 2.33 15.77
C ALA A 106 16.95 3.25 15.96
N ALA A 107 17.52 3.73 14.86
CA ALA A 107 18.63 4.70 14.90
C ALA A 107 18.12 6.13 15.25
#